data_1b15d243144eb686d9c66308a9ecf5d8
#
_entry.id   1b15d243144eb686d9c66308a9ecf5d8
#
_cell.length_a   1.000
_cell.length_b   1.000
_cell.length_c   1.000
_cell.angle_alpha   90.00
_cell.angle_beta   90.00
_cell.angle_gamma   90.00
#
_symmetry.space_group_name_H-M   'P 1'
#
loop_
_entity.id
_entity.type
_entity.pdbx_description
1 polymer ?
#
loop_
_entity_poly.entity_id
_entity_poly.type
_entity_poly.pdbx_seq_one_letter_code
_entity_poly.pdbx_strand_id
1 'polypeptide(L)'
;NNVIHIRKTFYRRYKVDHITEPKTENSIRDIVIPQFLADELKEYLSHCYELEDGERIFKMTAEAVQHKMKNAIKRLGLKMIRVHSLRHSHVAFLINRGVQPLEIKERLGHRDIKVTLNTYGHLYPNAQKKVADLLDMEYKKAPTNTND
;
A
#
# COMPACT_ATOMS: atom_id res chain seq x y z
N ASN A 1 5.72 -11.46 -14.41
CA ASN A 1 6.19 -10.63 -13.28
C ASN A 1 4.98 -10.04 -12.57
N ASN A 2 4.88 -10.24 -11.26
CA ASN A 2 3.74 -9.77 -10.46
C ASN A 2 3.94 -8.28 -10.10
N VAL A 3 3.88 -7.39 -11.09
CA VAL A 3 4.12 -5.95 -10.93
C VAL A 3 2.97 -5.16 -11.51
N ILE A 4 2.47 -4.20 -10.75
CA ILE A 4 1.54 -3.16 -11.22
C ILE A 4 2.32 -1.89 -11.51
N HIS A 5 2.30 -1.45 -12.76
CA HIS A 5 2.93 -0.21 -13.21
C HIS A 5 1.96 0.96 -13.09
N ILE A 6 2.23 1.89 -12.17
CA ILE A 6 1.45 3.12 -12.02
C ILE A 6 2.07 4.19 -12.91
N ARG A 7 1.47 4.44 -14.07
CA ARG A 7 1.96 5.38 -15.10
C ARG A 7 0.93 6.41 -15.52
N LYS A 8 -0.34 6.21 -15.14
CA LYS A 8 -1.46 7.05 -15.58
C LYS A 8 -2.38 7.38 -14.41
N THR A 9 -3.05 8.50 -14.47
CA THR A 9 -4.13 8.92 -13.56
C THR A 9 -5.41 8.97 -14.34
N PHE A 10 -6.46 8.38 -13.77
CA PHE A 10 -7.81 8.42 -14.34
C PHE A 10 -8.72 9.27 -13.45
N TYR A 11 -9.53 10.12 -14.08
CA TYR A 11 -10.65 10.77 -13.43
C TYR A 11 -11.77 11.02 -14.44
N ARG A 12 -13.02 11.06 -13.95
CA ARG A 12 -14.20 11.38 -14.76
C ARG A 12 -14.71 12.76 -14.37
N ARG A 13 -14.87 13.62 -15.37
CA ARG A 13 -15.45 14.94 -15.19
C ARG A 13 -16.51 15.19 -16.27
N TYR A 14 -17.68 15.68 -15.87
CA TYR A 14 -18.82 15.90 -16.80
C TYR A 14 -19.16 14.67 -17.67
N LYS A 15 -19.11 13.46 -17.10
CA LYS A 15 -19.33 12.18 -17.78
C LYS A 15 -18.26 11.83 -18.84
N VAL A 16 -17.20 12.60 -18.97
CA VAL A 16 -16.07 12.33 -19.87
C VAL A 16 -14.91 11.74 -19.07
N ASP A 17 -14.33 10.69 -19.59
CA ASP A 17 -13.17 10.02 -19.02
C ASP A 17 -11.90 10.76 -19.44
N HIS A 18 -11.06 11.08 -18.45
CA HIS A 18 -9.78 11.72 -18.65
C HIS A 18 -8.67 10.80 -18.14
N ILE A 19 -7.69 10.55 -18.99
CA ILE A 19 -6.47 9.84 -18.65
C ILE A 19 -5.33 10.83 -18.83
N THR A 20 -4.57 11.05 -17.76
CA THR A 20 -3.43 11.97 -17.73
C THR A 20 -2.23 11.31 -17.11
N GLU A 21 -1.07 11.88 -17.31
CA GLU A 21 0.10 11.52 -16.53
C GLU A 21 -0.07 11.88 -15.05
N PRO A 22 0.58 11.17 -14.15
CA PRO A 22 0.60 11.52 -12.73
C PRO A 22 1.23 12.90 -12.52
N LYS A 23 0.66 13.70 -11.62
CA LYS A 23 1.09 15.09 -11.37
C LYS A 23 2.51 15.23 -10.81
N THR A 24 3.08 14.16 -10.26
CA THR A 24 4.43 14.15 -9.66
C THR A 24 5.18 12.89 -10.08
N GLU A 25 6.48 12.99 -10.25
CA GLU A 25 7.36 11.87 -10.58
C GLU A 25 7.23 10.71 -9.58
N ASN A 26 7.12 11.00 -8.29
CA ASN A 26 6.96 9.97 -7.25
C ASN A 26 5.63 9.21 -7.34
N SER A 27 4.67 9.72 -8.10
CA SER A 27 3.44 9.00 -8.39
C SER A 27 3.65 7.89 -9.44
N ILE A 28 4.68 8.03 -10.28
CA ILE A 28 5.12 7.01 -11.23
C ILE A 28 5.92 5.97 -10.45
N ARG A 29 5.41 4.75 -10.37
CA ARG A 29 6.06 3.69 -9.60
C ARG A 29 5.64 2.31 -10.03
N ASP A 30 6.42 1.35 -9.63
CA ASP A 30 6.14 -0.07 -9.77
C ASP A 30 5.81 -0.68 -8.41
N ILE A 31 4.74 -1.43 -8.35
CA ILE A 31 4.30 -2.09 -7.13
C ILE A 31 4.32 -3.59 -7.36
N VAL A 32 5.25 -4.27 -6.71
CA VAL A 32 5.24 -5.74 -6.66
C VAL A 32 4.05 -6.18 -5.83
N ILE A 33 3.23 -7.06 -6.39
CA ILE A 33 2.06 -7.63 -5.72
C ILE A 33 2.30 -9.10 -5.34
N PRO A 34 1.67 -9.59 -4.27
CA PRO A 34 1.79 -10.99 -3.88
C PRO A 34 1.15 -11.90 -4.92
N GLN A 35 1.61 -13.15 -4.97
CA GLN A 35 1.17 -14.14 -5.96
C GLN A 35 -0.35 -14.34 -5.96
N PHE A 36 -0.96 -14.49 -4.78
CA PHE A 36 -2.40 -14.69 -4.68
C PHE A 36 -3.21 -13.58 -5.36
N LEU A 37 -2.79 -12.30 -5.22
CA LEU A 37 -3.46 -11.18 -5.86
C LEU A 37 -3.26 -11.19 -7.38
N ALA A 38 -2.07 -11.61 -7.83
CA ALA A 38 -1.81 -11.75 -9.27
C ALA A 38 -2.68 -12.85 -9.88
N ASP A 39 -2.90 -13.94 -9.16
CA ASP A 39 -3.74 -15.06 -9.62
C ASP A 39 -5.22 -14.67 -9.66
N GLU A 40 -5.73 -13.99 -8.62
CA GLU A 40 -7.10 -13.42 -8.60
C GLU A 40 -7.32 -12.43 -9.75
N LEU A 41 -6.32 -11.58 -10.05
CA LEU A 41 -6.42 -10.65 -11.18
C LEU A 41 -6.42 -11.37 -12.53
N LYS A 42 -5.62 -12.42 -12.69
CA LYS A 42 -5.63 -13.24 -13.91
C LYS A 42 -6.97 -13.94 -14.11
N GLU A 43 -7.51 -14.53 -13.03
CA GLU A 43 -8.83 -15.16 -13.05
C GLU A 43 -9.92 -14.14 -13.44
N TYR A 44 -9.90 -12.97 -12.80
CA TYR A 44 -10.84 -11.89 -13.16
C TYR A 44 -10.72 -11.49 -14.64
N LEU A 45 -9.49 -11.34 -15.15
CA LEU A 45 -9.23 -10.98 -16.55
C LEU A 45 -9.73 -12.06 -17.51
N SER A 46 -9.63 -13.34 -17.17
CA SER A 46 -10.12 -14.44 -17.99
C SER A 46 -11.65 -14.43 -18.17
N HIS A 47 -12.37 -13.78 -17.26
CA HIS A 47 -13.84 -13.58 -17.35
C HIS A 47 -14.23 -12.25 -18.04
N CYS A 48 -13.26 -11.40 -18.39
CA CYS A 48 -13.51 -10.18 -19.13
C CYS A 48 -13.52 -10.49 -20.63
N TYR A 49 -14.69 -10.55 -21.23
CA TYR A 49 -14.83 -10.72 -22.68
C TYR A 49 -14.41 -9.45 -23.42
N GLU A 50 -13.67 -9.62 -24.52
CA GLU A 50 -13.33 -8.54 -25.47
C GLU A 50 -12.63 -7.33 -24.81
N LEU A 51 -11.71 -7.59 -23.87
CA LEU A 51 -10.89 -6.51 -23.30
C LEU A 51 -9.76 -6.19 -24.29
N GLU A 52 -9.87 -5.06 -24.97
CA GLU A 52 -8.82 -4.57 -25.87
C GLU A 52 -7.62 -4.04 -25.12
N ASP A 53 -6.45 -4.08 -25.76
CA ASP A 53 -5.23 -3.49 -25.22
C ASP A 53 -5.40 -2.01 -24.94
N GLY A 54 -5.14 -1.60 -23.71
CA GLY A 54 -5.29 -0.21 -23.26
C GLY A 54 -6.66 0.12 -22.67
N GLU A 55 -7.63 -0.78 -22.72
CA GLU A 55 -8.92 -0.60 -22.05
C GLU A 55 -8.80 -0.69 -20.51
N ARG A 56 -9.79 -0.08 -19.84
CA ARG A 56 -9.89 -0.16 -18.38
C ARG A 56 -10.40 -1.52 -17.95
N ILE A 57 -9.64 -2.20 -17.12
CA ILE A 57 -10.04 -3.48 -16.50
C ILE A 57 -11.30 -3.28 -15.66
N PHE A 58 -11.34 -2.24 -14.83
CA PHE A 58 -12.48 -1.92 -13.97
C PHE A 58 -13.28 -0.75 -14.56
N LYS A 59 -14.36 -1.05 -15.28
CA LYS A 59 -15.24 -0.05 -15.93
C LYS A 59 -16.21 0.64 -14.93
N MET A 60 -15.78 0.83 -13.66
CA MET A 60 -16.58 1.46 -12.59
C MET A 60 -16.07 2.87 -12.25
N THR A 61 -16.99 3.74 -11.83
CA THR A 61 -16.66 5.07 -11.31
C THR A 61 -16.28 4.98 -9.82
N ALA A 62 -15.58 5.99 -9.32
CA ALA A 62 -15.23 6.07 -7.90
C ALA A 62 -16.46 6.06 -6.99
N GLU A 63 -17.54 6.74 -7.42
CA GLU A 63 -18.83 6.78 -6.71
C GLU A 63 -19.48 5.40 -6.65
N ALA A 64 -19.45 4.64 -7.75
CA ALA A 64 -19.97 3.28 -7.79
C ALA A 64 -19.22 2.35 -6.83
N VAL A 65 -17.89 2.46 -6.76
CA VAL A 65 -17.05 1.71 -5.80
C VAL A 65 -17.41 2.08 -4.36
N GLN A 66 -17.52 3.39 -4.05
CA GLN A 66 -17.91 3.85 -2.73
C GLN A 66 -19.29 3.35 -2.32
N HIS A 67 -20.26 3.38 -3.24
CA HIS A 67 -21.62 2.93 -3.00
C HIS A 67 -21.67 1.42 -2.73
N LYS A 68 -20.99 0.61 -3.55
CA LYS A 68 -20.88 -0.85 -3.34
C LYS A 68 -20.23 -1.16 -1.99
N MET A 69 -19.14 -0.49 -1.65
CA MET A 69 -18.46 -0.66 -0.36
C MET A 69 -19.39 -0.30 0.81
N LYS A 70 -20.09 0.83 0.73
CA LYS A 70 -21.06 1.25 1.77
C LYS A 70 -22.15 0.21 1.99
N ASN A 71 -22.68 -0.37 0.90
CA ASN A 71 -23.73 -1.39 0.99
C ASN A 71 -23.20 -2.70 1.59
N ALA A 72 -21.98 -3.11 1.21
CA ALA A 72 -21.33 -4.28 1.80
C ALA A 72 -21.09 -4.11 3.30
N ILE A 73 -20.56 -2.96 3.73
CA ILE A 73 -20.33 -2.62 5.13
C ILE A 73 -21.63 -2.67 5.94
N LYS A 74 -22.71 -2.07 5.41
CA LYS A 74 -24.03 -2.10 6.08
C LYS A 74 -24.56 -3.53 6.21
N ARG A 75 -24.48 -4.33 5.15
CA ARG A 75 -24.95 -5.72 5.14
C ARG A 75 -24.20 -6.59 6.17
N LEU A 76 -22.91 -6.31 6.37
CA LEU A 76 -22.06 -7.06 7.30
C LEU A 76 -22.07 -6.49 8.74
N GLY A 77 -22.81 -5.40 9.00
CA GLY A 77 -22.85 -4.76 10.32
C GLY A 77 -21.50 -4.16 10.76
N LEU A 78 -20.61 -3.84 9.82
CA LEU A 78 -19.28 -3.32 10.13
C LEU A 78 -19.29 -1.81 10.32
N LYS A 79 -18.28 -1.30 11.03
CA LYS A 79 -18.06 0.14 11.18
C LYS A 79 -17.84 0.80 9.81
N MET A 80 -18.56 1.88 9.55
CA MET A 80 -18.45 2.62 8.29
C MET A 80 -17.05 3.21 8.12
N ILE A 81 -16.40 2.89 7.00
CA ILE A 81 -15.11 3.45 6.59
C ILE A 81 -15.19 3.98 5.16
N ARG A 82 -14.29 4.91 4.81
CA ARG A 82 -14.14 5.41 3.43
C ARG A 82 -13.18 4.52 2.64
N VAL A 83 -13.28 4.50 1.31
CA VAL A 83 -12.33 3.76 0.44
C VAL A 83 -10.88 4.16 0.74
N HIS A 84 -10.60 5.46 0.97
CA HIS A 84 -9.25 5.90 1.34
C HIS A 84 -8.73 5.32 2.66
N SER A 85 -9.63 4.95 3.58
CA SER A 85 -9.23 4.31 4.84
C SER A 85 -8.61 2.93 4.64
N LEU A 86 -8.87 2.25 3.51
CA LEU A 86 -8.18 1.01 3.14
C LEU A 86 -6.68 1.23 2.97
N ARG A 87 -6.28 2.39 2.45
CA ARG A 87 -4.87 2.77 2.36
C ARG A 87 -4.26 2.93 3.75
N HIS A 88 -4.96 3.57 4.70
CA HIS A 88 -4.49 3.69 6.08
C HIS A 88 -4.37 2.32 6.76
N SER A 89 -5.36 1.44 6.57
CA SER A 89 -5.33 0.08 7.09
C SER A 89 -4.16 -0.73 6.54
N HIS A 90 -3.88 -0.59 5.24
CA HIS A 90 -2.72 -1.24 4.62
C HIS A 90 -1.39 -0.78 5.24
N VAL A 91 -1.23 0.53 5.46
CA VAL A 91 -0.04 1.08 6.12
C VAL A 91 0.10 0.56 7.55
N ALA A 92 -0.97 0.64 8.34
CA ALA A 92 -0.96 0.14 9.72
C ALA A 92 -0.61 -1.36 9.78
N PHE A 93 -1.15 -2.15 8.86
CA PHE A 93 -0.80 -3.57 8.75
C PHE A 93 0.70 -3.78 8.48
N LEU A 94 1.28 -3.04 7.53
CA LEU A 94 2.70 -3.14 7.19
C LEU A 94 3.60 -2.74 8.37
N ILE A 95 3.25 -1.64 9.07
CA ILE A 95 3.99 -1.18 10.27
C ILE A 95 3.97 -2.25 11.36
N ASN A 96 2.82 -2.84 11.64
CA ASN A 96 2.68 -3.91 12.62
C ASN A 96 3.47 -5.18 12.25
N ARG A 97 3.83 -5.34 10.98
CA ARG A 97 4.72 -6.40 10.48
C ARG A 97 6.19 -6.00 10.41
N GLY A 98 6.53 -4.81 10.90
CA GLY A 98 7.90 -4.32 10.99
C GLY A 98 8.48 -3.76 9.69
N VAL A 99 7.63 -3.51 8.67
CA VAL A 99 8.07 -2.89 7.41
C VAL A 99 8.55 -1.46 7.68
N GLN A 100 9.70 -1.11 7.08
CA GLN A 100 10.35 0.17 7.33
C GLN A 100 9.59 1.35 6.70
N PRO A 101 9.62 2.55 7.31
CA PRO A 101 8.93 3.72 6.80
C PRO A 101 9.27 4.10 5.36
N LEU A 102 10.53 3.85 4.95
CA LEU A 102 10.99 4.16 3.60
C LEU A 102 10.33 3.26 2.55
N GLU A 103 10.25 1.96 2.82
CA GLU A 103 9.59 0.98 1.95
C GLU A 103 8.09 1.30 1.80
N ILE A 104 7.45 1.71 2.90
CA ILE A 104 6.05 2.16 2.87
C ILE A 104 5.90 3.42 2.04
N LYS A 105 6.79 4.42 2.20
CA LYS A 105 6.79 5.65 1.40
C LYS A 105 6.86 5.35 -0.09
N GLU A 106 7.79 4.49 -0.52
CA GLU A 106 7.97 4.10 -1.92
C GLU A 106 6.74 3.38 -2.47
N ARG A 107 6.24 2.39 -1.74
CA ARG A 107 5.04 1.64 -2.11
C ARG A 107 3.81 2.55 -2.27
N LEU A 108 3.66 3.55 -1.42
CA LEU A 108 2.55 4.50 -1.45
C LEU A 108 2.75 5.63 -2.49
N GLY A 109 3.97 5.88 -2.93
CA GLY A 109 4.32 7.00 -3.80
C GLY A 109 4.24 8.35 -3.08
N HIS A 110 4.59 8.41 -1.79
CA HIS A 110 4.70 9.66 -1.08
C HIS A 110 5.96 10.42 -1.52
N ARG A 111 5.84 11.69 -1.83
CA ARG A 111 6.98 12.53 -2.22
C ARG A 111 8.01 12.64 -1.09
N ASP A 112 7.53 12.85 0.14
CA ASP A 112 8.36 13.02 1.33
C ASP A 112 8.03 11.94 2.35
N ILE A 113 9.06 11.37 2.97
CA ILE A 113 8.93 10.41 4.07
C ILE A 113 8.22 11.03 5.28
N LYS A 114 8.32 12.36 5.45
CA LYS A 114 7.62 13.10 6.50
C LYS A 114 6.11 12.86 6.47
N VAL A 115 5.51 12.70 5.29
CA VAL A 115 4.08 12.38 5.15
C VAL A 115 3.76 11.04 5.81
N THR A 116 4.61 10.04 5.61
CA THR A 116 4.46 8.72 6.25
C THR A 116 4.69 8.80 7.76
N LEU A 117 5.76 9.47 8.19
CA LEU A 117 6.11 9.56 9.61
C LEU A 117 5.13 10.41 10.41
N ASN A 118 4.71 11.57 9.89
CA ASN A 118 3.75 12.44 10.58
C ASN A 118 2.38 11.76 10.76
N THR A 119 1.96 10.96 9.77
CA THR A 119 0.66 10.31 9.82
C THR A 119 0.68 9.02 10.64
N TYR A 120 1.79 8.26 10.56
CA TYR A 120 1.85 6.89 11.07
C TYR A 120 2.98 6.64 12.07
N GLY A 121 3.81 7.65 12.37
CA GLY A 121 4.96 7.50 13.27
C GLY A 121 4.60 6.98 14.66
N HIS A 122 3.40 7.35 15.14
CA HIS A 122 2.87 6.88 16.43
C HIS A 122 2.58 5.36 16.47
N LEU A 123 2.48 4.71 15.31
CA LEU A 123 2.26 3.26 15.22
C LEU A 123 3.56 2.46 15.29
N TYR A 124 4.72 3.11 15.13
CA TYR A 124 5.99 2.44 15.28
C TYR A 124 6.29 2.21 16.76
N PRO A 125 6.60 0.97 17.16
CA PRO A 125 6.95 0.69 18.55
C PRO A 125 8.21 1.47 18.94
N ASN A 126 8.31 1.84 20.21
CA ASN A 126 9.50 2.50 20.74
C ASN A 126 10.74 1.64 20.46
N ALA A 127 11.56 2.07 19.51
CA ALA A 127 12.72 1.32 19.06
C ALA A 127 13.88 1.33 20.08
N GLN A 128 13.85 2.22 21.08
CA GLN A 128 14.94 2.39 22.05
C GLN A 128 15.22 1.10 22.83
N LYS A 129 14.17 0.42 23.28
CA LYS A 129 14.34 -0.86 24.00
C LYS A 129 14.95 -1.93 23.09
N LYS A 130 14.45 -2.03 21.84
CA LYS A 130 15.01 -3.01 20.88
C LYS A 130 16.48 -2.74 20.57
N VAL A 131 16.87 -1.47 20.48
CA VAL A 131 18.28 -1.08 20.27
C VAL A 131 19.12 -1.45 21.48
N ALA A 132 18.66 -1.18 22.70
CA ALA A 132 19.36 -1.57 23.92
C ALA A 132 19.51 -3.10 24.01
N ASP A 133 18.43 -3.84 23.79
CA ASP A 133 18.47 -5.32 23.82
C ASP A 133 19.44 -5.88 22.77
N LEU A 134 19.50 -5.27 21.56
CA LEU A 134 20.43 -5.65 20.51
C LEU A 134 21.90 -5.41 20.95
N LEU A 135 22.18 -4.25 21.51
CA LEU A 135 23.53 -3.92 21.99
C LEU A 135 23.97 -4.86 23.11
N ASP A 136 23.08 -5.20 24.04
CA ASP A 136 23.35 -6.18 25.09
C ASP A 136 23.65 -7.57 24.52
N MET A 137 22.91 -7.99 23.50
CA MET A 137 23.15 -9.26 22.82
C MET A 137 24.51 -9.31 22.13
N GLU A 138 24.90 -8.23 21.44
CA GLU A 138 26.19 -8.16 20.75
C GLU A 138 27.35 -8.07 21.75
N TYR A 139 27.20 -7.33 22.84
CA TYR A 139 28.20 -7.30 23.92
C TYR A 139 28.45 -8.68 24.52
N LYS A 140 27.41 -9.47 24.76
CA LYS A 140 27.54 -10.84 25.31
C LYS A 140 28.20 -11.84 24.34
N LYS A 141 28.19 -11.56 23.04
CA LYS A 141 28.86 -12.38 22.02
C LYS A 141 30.31 -12.00 21.82
N ALA A 142 30.73 -10.81 22.26
CA ALA A 142 32.12 -10.41 22.14
C ALA A 142 32.99 -11.36 22.96
N PRO A 143 34.11 -11.90 22.41
CA PRO A 143 35.00 -12.73 23.16
C PRO A 143 35.62 -11.89 24.30
N THR A 144 35.43 -12.31 25.54
CA THR A 144 36.17 -11.77 26.70
C THR A 144 37.63 -12.10 26.50
N ASN A 145 38.42 -11.14 26.02
CA ASN A 145 39.88 -11.23 26.12
C ASN A 145 40.24 -11.17 27.60
N THR A 146 40.24 -12.28 28.25
CA THR A 146 40.97 -12.46 29.55
C THR A 146 42.45 -12.53 29.19
N ASN A 147 43.10 -11.36 29.15
CA ASN A 147 44.55 -11.29 29.30
C ASN A 147 44.81 -11.44 30.80
N ASP A 148 45.15 -12.64 31.22
CA ASP A 148 45.96 -12.91 32.40
C ASP A 148 47.45 -12.91 32.01
#